data_eb08bbabadccba27d7130078786cd5c4
#
_entry.id   eb08bbabadccba27d7130078786cd5c4
#
_cell.length_a   1.000
_cell.length_b   1.000
_cell.length_c   1.000
_cell.angle_alpha   90.00
_cell.angle_beta   90.00
_cell.angle_gamma   90.00
#
_symmetry.space_group_name_H-M   'P 1'
#
loop_
_entity.id
_entity.type
_entity.pdbx_description
1 polymer ?
#
loop_
_entity_poly.entity_id
_entity_poly.type
_entity_poly.pdbx_seq_one_letter_code
_entity_poly.pdbx_strand_id
1 'polypeptide(L)'
;LSKYVTDLFIATCDDEIKVAVQNFNGRVIMTDPSISRPGLRVAEAAEHLNLNDEDIVVVAQGDEPLVHPDMIDLAIEPLLQEDDIFVSNLCTELSLEEWKDPGEIKVVCDNNMNAMYMSRAPIPSTAHEEQRVKWWKQVCIMPFRWHFMKKFNHVLEPTPLELQESIEMNRAIQHGYKVRMVPSPYISKSVDTDSDRK
;
A
#
# COMPACT_ATOMS: atom_id res chain seq x y z
N LEU A 1 14.32 -13.27 4.84
CA LEU A 1 14.58 -12.35 3.73
C LEU A 1 13.57 -12.62 2.62
N SER A 2 13.06 -11.57 1.96
CA SER A 2 12.22 -11.68 0.76
C SER A 2 12.96 -12.41 -0.36
N LYS A 3 12.21 -13.13 -1.21
CA LYS A 3 12.75 -13.84 -2.38
C LYS A 3 12.98 -12.89 -3.57
N TYR A 4 12.16 -11.83 -3.66
CA TYR A 4 12.11 -10.95 -4.84
C TYR A 4 12.77 -9.61 -4.64
N VAL A 5 12.90 -9.13 -3.38
CA VAL A 5 13.51 -7.83 -3.10
C VAL A 5 15.03 -7.91 -3.23
N THR A 6 15.57 -7.13 -4.14
CA THR A 6 17.03 -6.99 -4.38
C THR A 6 17.63 -5.85 -3.57
N ASP A 7 16.87 -4.76 -3.40
CA ASP A 7 17.33 -3.53 -2.77
C ASP A 7 16.27 -2.96 -1.84
N LEU A 8 16.73 -2.36 -0.73
CA LEU A 8 15.88 -1.71 0.26
C LEU A 8 16.43 -0.31 0.56
N PHE A 9 15.55 0.68 0.49
CA PHE A 9 15.85 2.06 0.84
C PHE A 9 14.77 2.63 1.74
N ILE A 10 15.16 3.53 2.63
CA ILE A 10 14.22 4.35 3.39
C ILE A 10 14.11 5.71 2.69
N ALA A 11 12.92 6.03 2.19
CA ALA A 11 12.58 7.33 1.62
C ALA A 11 12.06 8.26 2.73
N THR A 12 12.77 9.34 3.02
CA THR A 12 12.40 10.28 4.09
C THR A 12 12.86 11.70 3.77
N CYS A 13 12.19 12.69 4.35
CA CYS A 13 12.66 14.08 4.37
C CYS A 13 13.21 14.49 5.76
N ASP A 14 13.25 13.57 6.72
CA ASP A 14 13.60 13.81 8.11
C ASP A 14 15.05 13.39 8.39
N ASP A 15 15.87 14.33 8.88
CA ASP A 15 17.28 14.07 9.18
C ASP A 15 17.45 13.14 10.40
N GLU A 16 16.52 13.14 11.36
CA GLU A 16 16.60 12.22 12.51
C GLU A 16 16.37 10.77 12.06
N ILE A 17 15.40 10.55 11.17
CA ILE A 17 15.17 9.24 10.55
C ILE A 17 16.40 8.81 9.75
N LYS A 18 16.97 9.70 8.93
CA LYS A 18 18.21 9.43 8.19
C LYS A 18 19.32 8.95 9.10
N VAL A 19 19.61 9.70 10.17
CA VAL A 19 20.66 9.34 11.14
C VAL A 19 20.35 7.98 11.80
N ALA A 20 19.10 7.76 12.22
CA ALA A 20 18.69 6.49 12.82
C ALA A 20 18.94 5.30 11.88
N VAL A 21 18.56 5.42 10.60
CA VAL A 21 18.75 4.37 9.59
C VAL A 21 20.22 4.13 9.31
N GLN A 22 21.02 5.18 9.20
CA GLN A 22 22.47 5.08 8.97
C GLN A 22 23.21 4.39 10.13
N ASN A 23 22.73 4.51 11.36
CA ASN A 23 23.32 3.85 12.54
C ASN A 23 23.30 2.32 12.45
N PHE A 24 22.38 1.73 11.68
CA PHE A 24 22.39 0.28 11.40
C PHE A 24 22.79 -0.05 9.95
N ASN A 25 23.52 0.84 9.27
CA ASN A 25 23.99 0.72 7.89
C ASN A 25 22.84 0.58 6.86
N GLY A 26 21.65 1.10 7.17
CA GLY A 26 20.56 1.18 6.20
C GLY A 26 20.80 2.25 5.13
N ARG A 27 20.22 2.06 3.95
CA ARG A 27 20.30 3.01 2.84
C ARG A 27 19.13 3.99 2.89
N VAL A 28 19.42 5.27 2.72
CA VAL A 28 18.44 6.36 2.77
C VAL A 28 18.49 7.16 1.48
N ILE A 29 17.31 7.50 0.96
CA ILE A 29 17.13 8.50 -0.08
C ILE A 29 16.34 9.66 0.53
N MET A 30 16.95 10.85 0.52
CA MET A 30 16.28 12.05 0.99
C MET A 30 15.36 12.58 -0.10
N THR A 31 14.15 12.96 0.30
CA THR A 31 13.07 13.40 -0.58
C THR A 31 12.59 14.80 -0.21
N ASP A 32 11.85 15.45 -1.11
CA ASP A 32 11.33 16.79 -0.89
C ASP A 32 10.36 16.81 0.33
N PRO A 33 10.57 17.73 1.30
CA PRO A 33 9.70 17.84 2.48
C PRO A 33 8.27 18.27 2.16
N SER A 34 8.00 18.85 1.01
CA SER A 34 6.64 19.23 0.58
C SER A 34 5.76 18.03 0.22
N ILE A 35 6.35 16.84 0.00
CA ILE A 35 5.61 15.63 -0.33
C ILE A 35 4.91 15.09 0.92
N SER A 36 3.59 15.07 0.87
CA SER A 36 2.73 14.63 1.98
C SER A 36 2.23 13.19 1.86
N ARG A 37 2.34 12.58 0.66
CA ARG A 37 1.81 11.23 0.41
C ARG A 37 2.91 10.19 0.31
N PRO A 38 2.74 9.00 0.95
CA PRO A 38 3.76 7.95 0.94
C PRO A 38 4.11 7.43 -0.45
N GLY A 39 3.10 7.21 -1.32
CA GLY A 39 3.32 6.74 -2.69
C GLY A 39 4.14 7.72 -3.53
N LEU A 40 3.85 9.03 -3.42
CA LEU A 40 4.62 10.08 -4.08
C LEU A 40 6.08 10.14 -3.57
N ARG A 41 6.28 9.98 -2.26
CA ARG A 41 7.62 9.99 -1.66
C ARG A 41 8.46 8.82 -2.15
N VAL A 42 7.88 7.63 -2.25
CA VAL A 42 8.57 6.45 -2.77
C VAL A 42 8.85 6.61 -4.27
N ALA A 43 7.93 7.19 -5.04
CA ALA A 43 8.15 7.46 -6.46
C ALA A 43 9.32 8.41 -6.70
N GLU A 44 9.37 9.55 -5.97
CA GLU A 44 10.52 10.47 -6.05
C GLU A 44 11.83 9.78 -5.69
N ALA A 45 11.85 9.01 -4.60
CA ALA A 45 13.04 8.26 -4.23
C ALA A 45 13.47 7.27 -5.32
N ALA A 46 12.50 6.60 -5.96
CA ALA A 46 12.76 5.63 -7.02
C ALA A 46 13.31 6.29 -8.32
N GLU A 47 12.98 7.56 -8.58
CA GLU A 47 13.52 8.33 -9.71
C GLU A 47 15.05 8.54 -9.62
N HIS A 48 15.62 8.46 -8.42
CA HIS A 48 17.07 8.51 -8.22
C HIS A 48 17.77 7.17 -8.51
N LEU A 49 17.01 6.12 -8.83
CA LEU A 49 17.50 4.79 -9.13
C LEU A 49 17.43 4.52 -10.63
N ASN A 50 18.37 3.72 -11.15
CA ASN A 50 18.37 3.30 -12.56
C ASN A 50 17.40 2.10 -12.75
N LEU A 51 16.10 2.35 -12.72
CA LEU A 51 15.08 1.34 -12.87
C LEU A 51 14.62 1.19 -14.33
N ASN A 52 14.37 -0.05 -14.74
CA ASN A 52 13.70 -0.36 -16.00
C ASN A 52 12.19 -0.25 -15.82
N ASP A 53 11.45 -0.06 -16.89
CA ASP A 53 10.00 0.11 -16.86
C ASP A 53 9.25 -1.07 -16.21
N GLU A 54 9.79 -2.28 -16.31
CA GLU A 54 9.20 -3.49 -15.74
C GLU A 54 9.68 -3.82 -14.32
N ASP A 55 10.64 -3.06 -13.78
CA ASP A 55 11.06 -3.25 -12.40
C ASP A 55 9.88 -2.96 -11.44
N ILE A 56 9.87 -3.66 -10.31
CA ILE A 56 8.81 -3.53 -9.32
C ILE A 56 9.30 -2.69 -8.14
N VAL A 57 8.58 -1.61 -7.86
CA VAL A 57 8.81 -0.76 -6.69
C VAL A 57 7.74 -1.06 -5.66
N VAL A 58 8.15 -1.47 -4.47
CA VAL A 58 7.23 -1.77 -3.35
C VAL A 58 7.17 -0.59 -2.41
N VAL A 59 5.99 0.00 -2.26
CA VAL A 59 5.70 0.94 -1.18
C VAL A 59 5.39 0.13 0.07
N ALA A 60 6.21 0.26 1.12
CA ALA A 60 5.95 -0.27 2.44
C ALA A 60 6.03 0.88 3.44
N GLN A 61 4.96 1.13 4.18
CA GLN A 61 4.93 2.25 5.13
C GLN A 61 5.64 1.88 6.43
N GLY A 62 6.33 2.86 7.04
CA GLY A 62 7.15 2.66 8.23
C GLY A 62 6.36 2.48 9.53
N ASP A 63 5.06 2.69 9.49
CA ASP A 63 4.10 2.47 10.57
C ASP A 63 3.58 1.02 10.65
N GLU A 64 4.07 0.13 9.78
CA GLU A 64 3.74 -1.30 9.76
C GLU A 64 4.88 -2.15 10.40
N PRO A 65 5.04 -2.16 11.72
CA PRO A 65 6.19 -2.81 12.37
C PRO A 65 6.16 -4.34 12.28
N LEU A 66 5.02 -4.94 11.93
CA LEU A 66 4.83 -6.38 11.83
C LEU A 66 5.04 -6.93 10.41
N VAL A 67 5.64 -6.15 9.51
CA VAL A 67 5.92 -6.61 8.15
C VAL A 67 6.81 -7.85 8.17
N HIS A 68 6.29 -8.95 7.63
CA HIS A 68 7.06 -10.17 7.40
C HIS A 68 7.53 -10.21 5.93
N PRO A 69 8.74 -10.68 5.63
CA PRO A 69 9.24 -10.75 4.24
C PRO A 69 8.29 -11.45 3.26
N ASP A 70 7.62 -12.52 3.70
CA ASP A 70 6.65 -13.24 2.86
C ASP A 70 5.43 -12.38 2.49
N MET A 71 5.07 -11.36 3.27
CA MET A 71 4.00 -10.43 2.94
C MET A 71 4.35 -9.62 1.68
N ILE A 72 5.61 -9.21 1.58
CA ILE A 72 6.14 -8.49 0.41
C ILE A 72 6.15 -9.42 -0.80
N ASP A 73 6.64 -10.66 -0.63
CA ASP A 73 6.69 -11.65 -1.70
C ASP A 73 5.28 -11.96 -2.24
N LEU A 74 4.31 -12.20 -1.36
CA LEU A 74 2.91 -12.43 -1.73
C LEU A 74 2.34 -11.25 -2.53
N ALA A 75 2.61 -10.02 -2.07
CA ALA A 75 2.10 -8.83 -2.74
C ALA A 75 2.70 -8.65 -4.15
N ILE A 76 3.95 -9.07 -4.38
CA ILE A 76 4.64 -8.97 -5.67
C ILE A 76 4.13 -10.02 -6.68
N GLU A 77 3.75 -11.21 -6.22
CA GLU A 77 3.42 -12.35 -7.09
C GLU A 77 2.42 -12.03 -8.23
N PRO A 78 1.31 -11.30 -8.03
CA PRO A 78 0.38 -10.99 -9.12
C PRO A 78 1.04 -10.19 -10.25
N LEU A 79 1.97 -9.29 -9.93
CA LEU A 79 2.69 -8.52 -10.94
C LEU A 79 3.66 -9.38 -11.76
N LEU A 80 4.15 -10.48 -11.20
CA LEU A 80 5.03 -11.41 -11.93
C LEU A 80 4.26 -12.41 -12.78
N GLN A 81 2.99 -12.67 -12.44
CA GLN A 81 2.18 -13.73 -13.07
C GLN A 81 1.19 -13.21 -14.12
N GLU A 82 0.76 -11.94 -14.00
CA GLU A 82 -0.31 -11.36 -14.83
C GLU A 82 0.16 -10.02 -15.44
N ASP A 83 0.25 -9.97 -16.77
CA ASP A 83 0.77 -8.80 -17.50
C ASP A 83 -0.14 -7.58 -17.41
N ASP A 84 -1.44 -7.76 -17.13
CA ASP A 84 -2.41 -6.68 -16.99
C ASP A 84 -2.61 -6.18 -15.56
N ILE A 85 -1.83 -6.70 -14.60
CA ILE A 85 -1.75 -6.20 -13.23
C ILE A 85 -0.51 -5.32 -13.09
N PHE A 86 -0.74 -4.03 -12.88
CA PHE A 86 0.32 -3.02 -12.73
C PHE A 86 0.55 -2.58 -11.29
N VAL A 87 -0.43 -2.85 -10.43
CA VAL A 87 -0.39 -2.57 -9.01
C VAL A 87 -1.16 -3.63 -8.24
N SER A 88 -0.60 -4.05 -7.13
CA SER A 88 -1.29 -4.87 -6.14
C SER A 88 -1.27 -4.20 -4.77
N ASN A 89 -2.08 -4.70 -3.88
CA ASN A 89 -2.11 -4.23 -2.50
C ASN A 89 -2.41 -5.42 -1.58
N LEU A 90 -1.62 -5.55 -0.54
CA LEU A 90 -1.84 -6.58 0.46
C LEU A 90 -3.12 -6.26 1.27
N CYS A 91 -3.86 -7.29 1.67
CA CYS A 91 -5.00 -7.14 2.57
C CYS A 91 -5.06 -8.26 3.60
N THR A 92 -5.73 -7.98 4.71
CA THR A 92 -6.02 -8.96 5.77
C THR A 92 -7.51 -8.96 6.11
N GLU A 93 -7.98 -10.05 6.72
CA GLU A 93 -9.37 -10.13 7.18
C GLU A 93 -9.58 -9.25 8.40
N LEU A 94 -10.70 -8.52 8.43
CA LEU A 94 -11.11 -7.63 9.53
C LEU A 94 -11.99 -8.35 10.54
N SER A 95 -11.85 -7.97 11.80
CA SER A 95 -12.86 -8.17 12.85
C SER A 95 -14.02 -7.18 12.71
N LEU A 96 -15.11 -7.43 13.45
CA LEU A 96 -16.26 -6.50 13.52
C LEU A 96 -15.86 -5.15 14.15
N GLU A 97 -14.92 -5.13 15.06
CA GLU A 97 -14.43 -3.92 15.71
C GLU A 97 -13.65 -3.07 14.71
N GLU A 98 -12.70 -3.67 14.01
CA GLU A 98 -11.91 -3.01 12.96
C GLU A 98 -12.78 -2.55 11.79
N TRP A 99 -13.85 -3.31 11.44
CA TRP A 99 -14.78 -2.90 10.38
C TRP A 99 -15.50 -1.58 10.73
N LYS A 100 -15.74 -1.30 12.00
CA LYS A 100 -16.35 -0.04 12.47
C LYS A 100 -15.35 1.09 12.62
N ASP A 101 -14.07 0.77 12.73
CA ASP A 101 -13.02 1.75 12.96
C ASP A 101 -12.71 2.55 11.69
N PRO A 102 -12.87 3.89 11.68
CA PRO A 102 -12.49 4.72 10.53
C PRO A 102 -10.96 4.83 10.31
N GLY A 103 -10.14 4.41 11.28
CA GLY A 103 -8.70 4.25 11.12
C GLY A 103 -8.36 3.18 10.08
N GLU A 104 -9.10 2.09 10.11
CA GLU A 104 -8.92 0.98 9.17
C GLU A 104 -9.54 1.25 7.81
N ILE A 105 -8.84 0.93 6.73
CA ILE A 105 -9.32 1.11 5.36
C ILE A 105 -9.97 -0.19 4.88
N LYS A 106 -11.29 -0.19 4.74
CA LYS A 106 -12.06 -1.33 4.23
C LYS A 106 -11.97 -1.42 2.71
N VAL A 107 -11.93 -2.64 2.19
CA VAL A 107 -11.87 -2.92 0.75
C VAL A 107 -12.98 -3.86 0.35
N VAL A 108 -13.71 -3.50 -0.70
CA VAL A 108 -14.67 -4.39 -1.37
C VAL A 108 -14.04 -4.87 -2.69
N CYS A 109 -14.02 -6.18 -2.90
CA CYS A 109 -13.39 -6.80 -4.06
C CYS A 109 -14.39 -7.47 -4.98
N ASP A 110 -14.04 -7.58 -6.25
CA ASP A 110 -14.71 -8.47 -7.21
C ASP A 110 -14.32 -9.96 -6.98
N ASN A 111 -14.88 -10.86 -7.77
CA ASN A 111 -14.60 -12.29 -7.68
C ASN A 111 -13.15 -12.67 -8.01
N ASN A 112 -12.41 -11.79 -8.66
CA ASN A 112 -11.00 -11.97 -9.00
C ASN A 112 -10.07 -11.27 -8.01
N MET A 113 -10.60 -10.81 -6.88
CA MET A 113 -9.86 -10.03 -5.88
C MET A 113 -9.30 -8.71 -6.42
N ASN A 114 -9.94 -8.09 -7.41
CA ASN A 114 -9.63 -6.70 -7.74
C ASN A 114 -10.48 -5.77 -6.88
N ALA A 115 -9.87 -4.73 -6.32
CA ALA A 115 -10.59 -3.74 -5.53
C ALA A 115 -11.63 -3.02 -6.38
N MET A 116 -12.87 -3.02 -5.92
CA MET A 116 -13.97 -2.24 -6.51
C MET A 116 -14.04 -0.85 -5.88
N TYR A 117 -13.78 -0.77 -4.59
CA TYR A 117 -13.77 0.46 -3.80
C TYR A 117 -13.07 0.27 -2.46
N MET A 118 -12.39 1.31 -2.01
CA MET A 118 -11.77 1.38 -0.69
C MET A 118 -12.34 2.56 0.10
N SER A 119 -12.69 2.34 1.37
CA SER A 119 -13.29 3.38 2.21
C SER A 119 -12.94 3.23 3.68
N ARG A 120 -12.91 4.38 4.36
CA ARG A 120 -12.87 4.43 5.83
C ARG A 120 -14.24 4.16 6.46
N ALA A 121 -15.33 4.31 5.70
CA ALA A 121 -16.66 3.93 6.13
C ALA A 121 -16.80 2.40 6.27
N PRO A 122 -17.73 1.90 7.12
CA PRO A 122 -18.00 0.47 7.23
C PRO A 122 -18.64 -0.09 5.95
N ILE A 123 -17.86 -0.69 5.09
CA ILE A 123 -18.30 -1.38 3.88
C ILE A 123 -17.81 -2.84 3.87
N PRO A 124 -18.56 -3.78 3.20
CA PRO A 124 -19.92 -3.65 2.71
C PRO A 124 -20.95 -3.53 3.84
N SER A 125 -22.16 -3.05 3.54
CA SER A 125 -23.23 -2.87 4.53
C SER A 125 -23.66 -4.20 5.14
N THR A 126 -23.99 -4.17 6.46
CA THR A 126 -24.60 -5.29 7.20
C THR A 126 -26.07 -5.01 7.58
N ALA A 127 -26.68 -3.98 6.95
CA ALA A 127 -28.00 -3.47 7.35
C ALA A 127 -29.14 -4.49 7.20
N HIS A 128 -29.01 -5.47 6.33
CA HIS A 128 -30.10 -6.41 6.01
C HIS A 128 -29.85 -7.85 6.43
N GLU A 129 -28.62 -8.24 6.69
CA GLU A 129 -28.27 -9.64 6.96
C GLU A 129 -26.96 -9.76 7.76
N GLU A 130 -26.74 -10.94 8.32
CA GLU A 130 -25.46 -11.31 8.91
C GLU A 130 -24.35 -11.31 7.85
N GLN A 131 -23.12 -11.23 8.29
CA GLN A 131 -21.93 -11.25 7.43
C GLN A 131 -21.91 -12.50 6.54
N ARG A 132 -21.99 -12.31 5.22
CA ARG A 132 -21.92 -13.39 4.22
C ARG A 132 -20.61 -13.43 3.45
N VAL A 133 -19.81 -12.36 3.53
CA VAL A 133 -18.54 -12.22 2.83
C VAL A 133 -17.43 -11.88 3.83
N LYS A 134 -16.20 -12.23 3.49
CA LYS A 134 -15.06 -11.77 4.26
C LYS A 134 -14.92 -10.26 4.11
N TRP A 135 -14.63 -9.60 5.22
CA TRP A 135 -14.28 -8.20 5.22
C TRP A 135 -12.77 -8.05 5.13
N TRP A 136 -12.32 -7.22 4.21
CA TRP A 136 -10.90 -6.99 3.97
C TRP A 136 -10.50 -5.58 4.38
N LYS A 137 -9.33 -5.44 4.99
CA LYS A 137 -8.64 -4.17 5.16
C LYS A 137 -7.37 -4.10 4.33
N GLN A 138 -7.07 -2.90 3.90
CA GLN A 138 -5.78 -2.59 3.29
C GLN A 138 -4.65 -2.79 4.31
N VAL A 139 -3.55 -3.40 3.86
CA VAL A 139 -2.25 -3.34 4.51
C VAL A 139 -1.34 -2.49 3.63
N CYS A 140 -0.59 -1.57 4.22
CA CYS A 140 0.19 -0.58 3.46
C CYS A 140 1.48 -1.16 2.83
N ILE A 141 1.31 -2.27 2.09
CA ILE A 141 2.32 -2.91 1.24
C ILE A 141 1.76 -2.96 -0.17
N MET A 142 2.32 -2.13 -1.05
CA MET A 142 1.77 -1.86 -2.39
C MET A 142 2.87 -1.93 -3.44
N PRO A 143 3.07 -3.08 -4.12
CA PRO A 143 3.94 -3.19 -5.29
C PRO A 143 3.34 -2.51 -6.51
N PHE A 144 4.18 -1.80 -7.26
CA PHE A 144 3.86 -1.19 -8.55
C PHE A 144 4.89 -1.60 -9.58
N ARG A 145 4.50 -1.85 -10.83
CA ARG A 145 5.44 -1.78 -11.95
C ARG A 145 5.92 -0.34 -12.10
N TRP A 146 7.20 -0.14 -12.32
CA TRP A 146 7.79 1.20 -12.34
C TRP A 146 7.16 2.12 -13.38
N HIS A 147 6.90 1.64 -14.59
CA HIS A 147 6.20 2.44 -15.60
C HIS A 147 4.82 2.91 -15.15
N PHE A 148 4.09 2.07 -14.40
CA PHE A 148 2.78 2.44 -13.87
C PHE A 148 2.89 3.39 -12.68
N MET A 149 3.87 3.24 -11.81
CA MET A 149 4.11 4.18 -10.71
C MET A 149 4.41 5.59 -11.23
N LYS A 150 5.24 5.72 -12.29
CA LYS A 150 5.46 7.00 -12.98
C LYS A 150 4.15 7.58 -13.52
N LYS A 151 3.34 6.77 -14.22
CA LYS A 151 2.04 7.18 -14.75
C LYS A 151 1.09 7.60 -13.63
N PHE A 152 1.02 6.84 -12.55
CA PHE A 152 0.17 7.10 -11.40
C PHE A 152 0.48 8.47 -10.76
N ASN A 153 1.75 8.81 -10.64
CA ASN A 153 2.17 10.02 -9.95
C ASN A 153 2.23 11.27 -10.84
N HIS A 154 2.51 11.13 -12.15
CA HIS A 154 2.74 12.28 -13.03
C HIS A 154 1.64 12.49 -14.09
N VAL A 155 0.79 11.49 -14.34
CA VAL A 155 -0.20 11.55 -15.42
C VAL A 155 -1.62 11.42 -14.90
N LEU A 156 -1.86 10.54 -13.93
CA LEU A 156 -3.21 10.34 -13.38
C LEU A 156 -3.51 11.43 -12.36
N GLU A 157 -4.48 12.31 -12.71
CA GLU A 157 -4.94 13.35 -11.81
C GLU A 157 -5.57 12.77 -10.54
N PRO A 158 -5.37 13.41 -9.36
CA PRO A 158 -6.07 13.05 -8.15
C PRO A 158 -7.58 13.03 -8.34
N THR A 159 -8.23 12.03 -7.77
CA THR A 159 -9.67 11.83 -7.98
C THR A 159 -10.50 12.24 -6.76
N PRO A 160 -11.80 12.55 -6.93
CA PRO A 160 -12.65 12.94 -5.81
C PRO A 160 -12.71 11.91 -4.68
N LEU A 161 -12.79 10.61 -5.00
CA LEU A 161 -12.83 9.56 -3.98
C LEU A 161 -11.49 9.38 -3.27
N GLU A 162 -10.37 9.49 -4.00
CA GLU A 162 -9.05 9.51 -3.37
C GLU A 162 -8.94 10.62 -2.32
N LEU A 163 -9.35 11.84 -2.71
CA LEU A 163 -9.27 13.02 -1.84
C LEU A 163 -10.24 12.92 -0.65
N GLN A 164 -11.48 12.45 -0.90
CA GLN A 164 -12.51 12.31 0.12
C GLN A 164 -12.14 11.29 1.18
N GLU A 165 -11.66 10.11 0.76
CA GLU A 165 -11.30 8.99 1.64
C GLU A 165 -9.85 9.10 2.14
N SER A 166 -9.02 9.93 1.52
CA SER A 166 -7.58 9.98 1.73
C SER A 166 -6.91 8.62 1.48
N ILE A 167 -7.27 7.96 0.37
CA ILE A 167 -6.79 6.62 -0.02
C ILE A 167 -6.28 6.68 -1.46
N GLU A 168 -4.95 6.59 -1.66
CA GLU A 168 -4.31 6.75 -2.97
C GLU A 168 -4.79 5.72 -4.00
N MET A 169 -5.07 4.47 -3.58
CA MET A 169 -5.51 3.41 -4.48
C MET A 169 -6.84 3.70 -5.17
N ASN A 170 -7.71 4.53 -4.58
CA ASN A 170 -8.95 4.97 -5.24
C ASN A 170 -8.68 5.73 -6.54
N ARG A 171 -7.51 6.39 -6.69
CA ARG A 171 -7.10 7.02 -7.96
C ARG A 171 -6.99 5.98 -9.07
N ALA A 172 -6.24 4.90 -8.83
CA ALA A 172 -6.10 3.83 -9.82
C ALA A 172 -7.47 3.23 -10.19
N ILE A 173 -8.31 2.95 -9.19
CA ILE A 173 -9.65 2.38 -9.41
C ILE A 173 -10.53 3.32 -10.25
N GLN A 174 -10.58 4.62 -9.91
CA GLN A 174 -11.40 5.59 -10.64
C GLN A 174 -10.91 5.85 -12.08
N HIS A 175 -9.62 5.67 -12.33
CA HIS A 175 -9.06 5.72 -13.69
C HIS A 175 -9.19 4.38 -14.46
N GLY A 176 -9.89 3.38 -13.89
CA GLY A 176 -10.19 2.10 -14.55
C GLY A 176 -9.06 1.07 -14.50
N TYR A 177 -8.06 1.29 -13.67
CA TYR A 177 -6.99 0.30 -13.45
C TYR A 177 -7.39 -0.71 -12.38
N LYS A 178 -6.97 -1.96 -12.59
CA LYS A 178 -7.10 -3.01 -11.59
C LYS A 178 -6.11 -2.77 -10.45
N VAL A 179 -6.61 -2.81 -9.22
CA VAL A 179 -5.78 -2.92 -8.02
C VAL A 179 -6.00 -4.34 -7.47
N ARG A 180 -5.04 -5.21 -7.65
CA ARG A 180 -5.14 -6.60 -7.19
C ARG A 180 -4.94 -6.66 -5.68
N MET A 181 -5.98 -7.07 -4.97
CA MET A 181 -5.90 -7.33 -3.53
C MET A 181 -5.35 -8.72 -3.28
N VAL A 182 -4.36 -8.81 -2.39
CA VAL A 182 -3.67 -10.06 -2.07
C VAL A 182 -3.91 -10.39 -0.60
N PRO A 183 -4.70 -11.43 -0.29
CA PRO A 183 -4.92 -11.86 1.08
C PRO A 183 -3.64 -12.36 1.74
N SER A 184 -3.32 -11.79 2.91
CA SER A 184 -2.20 -12.20 3.74
C SER A 184 -2.68 -13.09 4.90
N PRO A 185 -1.98 -14.19 5.20
CA PRO A 185 -2.22 -14.96 6.41
C PRO A 185 -1.61 -14.33 7.67
N TYR A 186 -0.79 -13.30 7.49
CA TYR A 186 -0.11 -12.62 8.59
C TYR A 186 -0.97 -11.50 9.15
N ILE A 187 -0.92 -11.32 10.46
CA ILE A 187 -1.56 -10.18 11.13
C ILE A 187 -0.76 -8.92 10.83
N SER A 188 -1.44 -7.85 10.45
CA SER A 188 -0.86 -6.52 10.34
C SER A 188 -1.59 -5.56 11.28
N LYS A 189 -0.83 -4.71 11.95
CA LYS A 189 -1.33 -3.66 12.80
C LYS A 189 -0.42 -2.45 12.67
N SER A 190 -0.97 -1.35 12.16
CA SER A 190 -0.24 -0.08 12.08
C SER A 190 -0.06 0.54 13.46
N VAL A 191 0.97 1.37 13.59
CA VAL A 191 1.26 2.17 14.79
C VAL A 191 1.05 3.64 14.45
N ASP A 192 -0.19 4.10 14.57
CA ASP A 192 -0.59 5.48 14.23
C ASP A 192 -0.62 6.40 15.45
N THR A 193 -0.80 5.83 16.65
CA THR A 193 -0.96 6.58 17.90
C THR A 193 -0.06 6.03 19.01
N ASP A 194 0.14 6.83 20.07
CA ASP A 194 0.88 6.37 21.26
C ASP A 194 0.23 5.16 21.96
N SER A 195 -1.08 4.95 21.76
CA SER A 195 -1.76 3.77 22.29
C SER A 195 -1.40 2.48 21.56
N ASP A 196 -1.03 2.56 20.28
CA ASP A 196 -0.69 1.40 19.44
C ASP A 196 0.71 0.84 19.75
N ARG A 197 1.53 1.61 20.49
CA ARG A 197 2.89 1.22 20.92
C ARG A 197 2.91 0.26 22.12
N LYS A 198 1.76 -0.08 22.68
CA LYS A 198 1.61 -0.96 23.86
C LYS A 198 1.18 -2.36 23.47
#